data_0adac6ccd93dba4da68c4b37d2bd4529
#
_entry.id   0adac6ccd93dba4da68c4b37d2bd4529
#
_cell.length_a   1.000
_cell.length_b   1.000
_cell.length_c   1.000
_cell.angle_alpha   90.00
_cell.angle_beta   90.00
_cell.angle_gamma   90.00
#
_symmetry.space_group_name_H-M   'P 1'
#
loop_
_entity.id
_entity.type
_entity.pdbx_description
1 polymer ?
#
loop_
_entity_poly.entity_id
_entity_poly.type
_entity_poly.pdbx_seq_one_letter_code
_entity_poly.pdbx_strand_id
1 'polypeptide(L)'
;MGKPTVLATVILAATLAMPQGAIAQDQPRPGMSCPVDHDQLADILKKSVKPGGGPSNGGLDNNEWAAVVNRQGVVCAVAYSGNKVDDQWPGSRAIAAEKANTANAFSLTSKAMASANLYAGAQPGGFLFGAALSNPPSPEVIYAGTPDEFGTAHDPMVGKPVGGVIVFGGGLALYDGNGIAGALGVSGDSSCADHNVAWRVRHLLGLDHVPAGVSPNMKDAIIYDIGPDGKSPSGFGHPKCNGKEDQIAVDLGAGVSGSVVR
;
A
#
# COMPACT_ATOMS: atom_id res chain seq x y z
N MET A 1 23.32 86.61 -32.22
CA MET A 1 24.08 85.33 -32.03
C MET A 1 23.63 84.73 -30.71
N GLY A 2 22.61 83.87 -30.75
CA GLY A 2 22.06 83.25 -29.57
C GLY A 2 22.65 81.84 -29.41
N LYS A 3 23.14 81.48 -28.24
CA LYS A 3 23.62 80.20 -27.90
C LYS A 3 22.43 79.27 -27.52
N PRO A 4 22.38 78.00 -27.98
CA PRO A 4 21.35 77.09 -27.56
C PRO A 4 21.70 76.46 -26.17
N THR A 5 20.74 76.50 -25.27
CA THR A 5 20.79 75.86 -23.97
C THR A 5 20.35 74.38 -24.15
N VAL A 6 21.23 73.44 -23.84
CA VAL A 6 20.91 72.05 -23.84
C VAL A 6 20.34 71.63 -22.47
N LEU A 7 19.08 71.25 -22.45
CA LEU A 7 18.42 70.69 -21.27
C LEU A 7 18.81 69.21 -21.20
N ALA A 8 19.53 68.79 -20.15
CA ALA A 8 19.84 67.37 -19.87
C ALA A 8 18.67 66.77 -19.07
N THR A 9 17.95 65.83 -19.65
CA THR A 9 16.90 65.05 -18.98
C THR A 9 17.55 63.92 -18.21
N VAL A 10 17.50 63.96 -16.90
CA VAL A 10 17.94 62.86 -16.03
C VAL A 10 16.80 61.86 -15.94
N ILE A 11 16.97 60.66 -16.52
CA ILE A 11 16.05 59.55 -16.36
C ILE A 11 16.44 58.81 -15.09
N LEU A 12 15.60 58.92 -14.05
CA LEU A 12 15.73 58.15 -12.81
C LEU A 12 15.14 56.77 -13.03
N ALA A 13 16.01 55.75 -13.19
CA ALA A 13 15.59 54.34 -13.26
C ALA A 13 15.24 53.87 -11.85
N ALA A 14 13.96 53.75 -11.55
CA ALA A 14 13.48 53.11 -10.34
C ALA A 14 13.59 51.58 -10.50
N THR A 15 14.57 50.96 -9.85
CA THR A 15 14.66 49.50 -9.73
C THR A 15 13.60 49.00 -8.73
N LEU A 16 12.52 48.43 -9.24
CA LEU A 16 11.56 47.66 -8.46
C LEU A 16 12.24 46.39 -7.96
N ALA A 17 12.67 46.37 -6.69
CA ALA A 17 13.04 45.16 -5.99
C ALA A 17 11.78 44.32 -5.78
N MET A 18 11.62 43.25 -6.55
CA MET A 18 10.61 42.23 -6.25
C MET A 18 10.97 41.55 -4.93
N PRO A 19 10.03 41.37 -4.00
CA PRO A 19 10.28 40.55 -2.83
C PRO A 19 10.59 39.14 -3.32
N GLN A 20 11.76 38.58 -2.97
CA GLN A 20 12.07 37.19 -3.11
C GLN A 20 11.07 36.45 -2.23
N GLY A 21 10.11 35.78 -2.86
CA GLY A 21 9.18 34.90 -2.16
C GLY A 21 10.00 33.91 -1.33
N ALA A 22 9.85 33.95 -0.02
CA ALA A 22 10.31 32.91 0.86
C ALA A 22 9.71 31.61 0.35
N ILE A 23 10.56 30.67 -0.09
CA ILE A 23 10.16 29.29 -0.35
C ILE A 23 9.64 28.80 0.99
N ALA A 24 8.31 28.70 1.12
CA ALA A 24 7.70 28.09 2.29
C ALA A 24 8.31 26.71 2.41
N GLN A 25 9.07 26.46 3.48
CA GLN A 25 9.51 25.13 3.83
C GLN A 25 8.24 24.31 4.01
N ASP A 26 8.08 23.30 3.16
CA ASP A 26 6.90 22.44 3.13
C ASP A 26 6.91 21.64 4.45
N GLN A 27 6.25 22.22 5.47
CA GLN A 27 5.99 21.48 6.71
C GLN A 27 5.03 20.35 6.34
N PRO A 28 5.37 19.08 6.62
CA PRO A 28 4.49 17.97 6.33
C PRO A 28 3.12 18.24 6.95
N ARG A 29 2.08 18.29 6.13
CA ARG A 29 0.71 18.43 6.63
C ARG A 29 0.38 17.17 7.46
N PRO A 30 -0.38 17.28 8.56
CA PRO A 30 -0.85 16.13 9.30
C PRO A 30 -1.47 15.09 8.35
N GLY A 31 -1.02 13.83 8.40
CA GLY A 31 -1.43 12.76 7.49
C GLY A 31 -0.59 12.65 6.20
N MET A 32 0.38 13.54 5.95
CA MET A 32 1.32 13.41 4.83
C MET A 32 2.67 12.77 5.24
N SER A 33 2.86 12.49 6.53
CA SER A 33 4.04 11.76 6.98
C SER A 33 3.99 10.29 6.53
N CYS A 34 5.11 9.77 6.14
CA CYS A 34 5.29 8.35 5.88
C CYS A 34 5.32 7.57 7.20
N PRO A 35 4.49 6.54 7.39
CA PRO A 35 4.46 5.77 8.63
C PRO A 35 5.65 4.82 8.78
N VAL A 36 6.36 4.50 7.69
CA VAL A 36 7.44 3.52 7.62
C VAL A 36 8.46 3.99 6.60
N ASP A 37 9.74 3.92 6.90
CA ASP A 37 10.83 4.15 5.95
C ASP A 37 11.26 2.86 5.24
N HIS A 38 12.14 3.00 4.23
CA HIS A 38 12.61 1.87 3.42
C HIS A 38 13.34 0.82 4.24
N ASP A 39 14.29 1.22 5.09
CA ASP A 39 15.17 0.28 5.79
C ASP A 39 14.40 -0.54 6.82
N GLN A 40 13.46 0.11 7.51
CA GLN A 40 12.53 -0.54 8.42
C GLN A 40 11.64 -1.55 7.69
N LEU A 41 11.07 -1.17 6.54
CA LEU A 41 10.24 -2.06 5.73
C LEU A 41 11.03 -3.28 5.22
N ALA A 42 12.23 -3.06 4.69
CA ALA A 42 13.08 -4.12 4.14
C ALA A 42 13.50 -5.14 5.19
N ASP A 43 13.90 -4.69 6.38
CA ASP A 43 14.29 -5.56 7.49
C ASP A 43 13.11 -6.41 7.97
N ILE A 44 11.95 -5.78 8.18
CA ILE A 44 10.76 -6.46 8.69
C ILE A 44 10.17 -7.41 7.64
N LEU A 45 10.17 -7.05 6.35
CA LEU A 45 9.70 -7.92 5.29
C LEU A 45 10.52 -9.22 5.23
N LYS A 46 11.85 -9.14 5.25
CA LYS A 46 12.74 -10.32 5.27
C LYS A 46 12.45 -11.25 6.45
N LYS A 47 12.20 -10.70 7.63
CA LYS A 47 11.82 -11.46 8.83
C LYS A 47 10.43 -12.09 8.73
N SER A 48 9.53 -11.50 7.94
CA SER A 48 8.13 -11.94 7.81
C SER A 48 7.92 -13.01 6.75
N VAL A 49 8.70 -12.99 5.66
CA VAL A 49 8.58 -13.94 4.54
C VAL A 49 9.02 -15.33 4.96
N LYS A 50 10.13 -15.46 5.69
CA LYS A 50 10.68 -16.75 6.15
C LYS A 50 11.00 -16.71 7.63
N PRO A 51 10.01 -16.57 8.53
CA PRO A 51 10.27 -16.55 9.96
C PRO A 51 10.85 -17.88 10.40
N GLY A 52 12.00 -17.84 11.08
CA GLY A 52 12.71 -19.04 11.49
C GLY A 52 13.48 -19.77 10.38
N GLY A 53 13.61 -19.17 9.19
CA GLY A 53 14.46 -19.68 8.10
C GLY A 53 13.81 -20.73 7.20
N GLY A 54 12.52 -20.99 7.34
CA GLY A 54 11.79 -21.99 6.53
C GLY A 54 10.45 -21.47 5.98
N PRO A 55 9.81 -22.22 5.04
CA PRO A 55 8.52 -21.89 4.51
C PRO A 55 7.47 -21.91 5.61
N SER A 56 6.80 -20.79 5.86
CA SER A 56 5.86 -20.68 6.96
C SER A 56 4.61 -19.88 6.63
N ASN A 57 4.43 -19.51 5.35
CA ASN A 57 3.25 -18.78 4.89
C ASN A 57 2.27 -19.65 4.10
N GLY A 58 2.69 -20.87 3.73
CA GLY A 58 1.83 -21.93 3.17
C GLY A 58 1.67 -21.93 1.66
N GLY A 59 2.17 -20.88 0.97
CA GLY A 59 2.09 -20.74 -0.48
C GLY A 59 3.19 -21.47 -1.24
N LEU A 60 3.79 -20.78 -2.20
CA LEU A 60 4.84 -21.29 -3.08
C LEU A 60 6.25 -21.11 -2.49
N ASP A 61 6.36 -20.50 -1.32
CA ASP A 61 7.62 -20.18 -0.63
C ASP A 61 8.51 -19.17 -1.40
N ASN A 62 7.89 -18.28 -2.13
CA ASN A 62 8.56 -17.23 -2.88
C ASN A 62 9.11 -16.14 -1.96
N ASN A 63 10.08 -15.37 -2.49
CA ASN A 63 10.35 -14.04 -1.99
C ASN A 63 9.26 -13.06 -2.43
N GLU A 64 9.10 -11.97 -1.70
CA GLU A 64 7.99 -11.05 -1.90
C GLU A 64 8.44 -9.58 -1.95
N TRP A 65 7.59 -8.76 -2.56
CA TRP A 65 7.64 -7.31 -2.53
C TRP A 65 6.72 -6.77 -1.46
N ALA A 66 7.11 -5.66 -0.86
CA ALA A 66 6.23 -4.85 -0.02
C ALA A 66 6.28 -3.38 -0.46
N ALA A 67 5.15 -2.71 -0.34
CA ALA A 67 5.03 -1.27 -0.51
C ALA A 67 4.19 -0.67 0.61
N VAL A 68 4.56 0.53 1.05
CA VAL A 68 3.79 1.31 2.02
C VAL A 68 3.36 2.62 1.38
N VAL A 69 2.09 2.98 1.58
CA VAL A 69 1.57 4.31 1.21
C VAL A 69 1.16 5.07 2.48
N ASN A 70 1.26 6.40 2.43
CA ASN A 70 0.67 7.25 3.46
C ASN A 70 -0.86 7.39 3.25
N ARG A 71 -1.52 8.16 4.13
CA ARG A 71 -2.99 8.33 4.06
C ARG A 71 -3.46 9.01 2.77
N GLN A 72 -2.64 9.76 2.07
CA GLN A 72 -2.96 10.36 0.77
C GLN A 72 -2.71 9.42 -0.42
N GLY A 73 -2.29 8.18 -0.17
CA GLY A 73 -1.97 7.21 -1.22
C GLY A 73 -0.61 7.42 -1.89
N VAL A 74 0.24 8.27 -1.32
CA VAL A 74 1.61 8.48 -1.81
C VAL A 74 2.50 7.37 -1.29
N VAL A 75 3.28 6.75 -2.18
CA VAL A 75 4.23 5.68 -1.83
C VAL A 75 5.34 6.23 -0.94
N CYS A 76 5.55 5.60 0.20
CA CYS A 76 6.56 5.95 1.18
C CYS A 76 7.82 5.10 1.07
N ALA A 77 7.63 3.80 0.86
CA ALA A 77 8.71 2.83 0.77
C ALA A 77 8.29 1.67 -0.13
N VAL A 78 9.26 1.09 -0.81
CA VAL A 78 9.15 -0.15 -1.57
C VAL A 78 10.36 -1.00 -1.23
N ALA A 79 10.16 -2.28 -0.94
CA ALA A 79 11.24 -3.20 -0.59
C ALA A 79 10.96 -4.61 -1.14
N TYR A 80 11.99 -5.46 -1.19
CA TYR A 80 11.85 -6.88 -1.50
C TYR A 80 12.63 -7.74 -0.47
N SER A 81 12.23 -9.00 -0.32
CA SER A 81 12.81 -9.91 0.67
C SER A 81 14.02 -10.68 0.15
N GLY A 82 14.16 -10.85 -1.16
CA GLY A 82 15.29 -11.53 -1.80
C GLY A 82 16.60 -10.76 -1.71
N ASN A 83 17.63 -11.22 -2.40
CA ASN A 83 18.94 -10.56 -2.45
C ASN A 83 19.05 -9.60 -3.63
N LYS A 84 18.24 -9.80 -4.68
CA LYS A 84 18.19 -8.99 -5.90
C LYS A 84 16.76 -8.92 -6.43
N VAL A 85 16.52 -7.99 -7.34
CA VAL A 85 15.19 -7.63 -7.85
C VAL A 85 14.44 -8.79 -8.51
N ASP A 86 15.14 -9.75 -9.10
CA ASP A 86 14.59 -10.91 -9.81
C ASP A 86 14.49 -12.19 -8.95
N ASP A 87 14.79 -12.12 -7.65
CA ASP A 87 14.56 -13.23 -6.71
C ASP A 87 13.08 -13.39 -6.34
N GLN A 88 12.24 -12.46 -6.67
CA GLN A 88 10.77 -12.44 -6.52
C GLN A 88 10.12 -12.06 -7.84
N TRP A 89 8.83 -12.37 -8.00
CA TRP A 89 8.12 -12.04 -9.23
C TRP A 89 8.18 -10.53 -9.56
N PRO A 90 8.75 -10.12 -10.72
CA PRO A 90 8.94 -8.70 -11.03
C PRO A 90 7.62 -7.89 -11.08
N GLY A 91 6.53 -8.50 -11.54
CA GLY A 91 5.20 -7.87 -11.58
C GLY A 91 4.63 -7.55 -10.20
N SER A 92 5.08 -8.26 -9.17
CA SER A 92 4.56 -8.10 -7.80
C SER A 92 4.97 -6.78 -7.14
N ARG A 93 5.99 -6.08 -7.65
CA ARG A 93 6.33 -4.72 -7.21
C ARG A 93 5.15 -3.77 -7.41
N ALA A 94 4.57 -3.75 -8.61
CA ALA A 94 3.39 -2.94 -8.91
C ALA A 94 2.18 -3.38 -8.08
N ILE A 95 1.92 -4.69 -8.04
CA ILE A 95 0.78 -5.27 -7.31
C ILE A 95 0.85 -4.96 -5.81
N ALA A 96 2.04 -4.99 -5.19
CA ALA A 96 2.20 -4.61 -3.79
C ALA A 96 1.78 -3.14 -3.54
N ALA A 97 2.20 -2.22 -4.40
CA ALA A 97 1.81 -0.81 -4.29
C ALA A 97 0.29 -0.60 -4.50
N GLU A 98 -0.32 -1.31 -5.47
CA GLU A 98 -1.76 -1.27 -5.70
C GLU A 98 -2.57 -1.89 -4.53
N LYS A 99 -2.08 -2.97 -3.92
CA LYS A 99 -2.68 -3.54 -2.70
C LYS A 99 -2.63 -2.57 -1.52
N ALA A 100 -1.50 -1.86 -1.34
CA ALA A 100 -1.39 -0.82 -0.34
C ALA A 100 -2.40 0.31 -0.60
N ASN A 101 -2.47 0.81 -1.85
CA ASN A 101 -3.45 1.82 -2.23
C ASN A 101 -4.89 1.35 -1.96
N THR A 102 -5.22 0.11 -2.30
CA THR A 102 -6.55 -0.46 -2.09
C THR A 102 -6.93 -0.47 -0.61
N ALA A 103 -6.08 -1.03 0.25
CA ALA A 103 -6.35 -1.07 1.69
C ALA A 103 -6.48 0.33 2.28
N ASN A 104 -5.66 1.29 1.82
CA ASN A 104 -5.78 2.69 2.23
C ASN A 104 -7.09 3.34 1.80
N ALA A 105 -7.51 3.11 0.54
CA ALA A 105 -8.68 3.73 -0.06
C ALA A 105 -10.01 3.22 0.53
N PHE A 106 -10.07 1.93 0.91
CA PHE A 106 -11.27 1.29 1.44
C PHE A 106 -11.33 1.22 2.97
N SER A 107 -10.31 1.73 3.68
CA SER A 107 -10.30 1.78 5.15
C SER A 107 -10.59 3.18 5.67
N LEU A 108 -11.26 3.23 6.82
CA LEU A 108 -11.61 4.45 7.55
C LEU A 108 -10.98 4.42 8.95
N THR A 109 -10.94 5.56 9.62
CA THR A 109 -10.46 5.64 11.02
C THR A 109 -11.21 4.70 11.96
N SER A 110 -12.48 4.43 11.67
CA SER A 110 -13.36 3.57 12.50
C SER A 110 -13.48 2.14 12.01
N LYS A 111 -13.01 1.81 10.79
CA LYS A 111 -13.23 0.49 10.18
C LYS A 111 -12.18 0.16 9.13
N ALA A 112 -11.44 -0.91 9.34
CA ALA A 112 -10.46 -1.44 8.40
C ALA A 112 -11.10 -2.41 7.38
N MET A 113 -10.56 -2.37 6.15
CA MET A 113 -10.86 -3.30 5.08
C MET A 113 -9.54 -3.79 4.48
N ALA A 114 -9.23 -5.07 4.60
CA ALA A 114 -8.15 -5.66 3.81
C ALA A 114 -8.56 -5.74 2.34
N SER A 115 -7.59 -5.72 1.44
CA SER A 115 -7.85 -5.97 0.02
C SER A 115 -8.54 -7.34 -0.22
N ALA A 116 -8.25 -8.34 0.61
CA ALA A 116 -8.91 -9.65 0.62
C ALA A 116 -10.43 -9.56 0.88
N ASN A 117 -10.87 -8.62 1.71
CA ASN A 117 -12.29 -8.47 2.06
C ASN A 117 -13.13 -7.88 0.90
N LEU A 118 -12.49 -7.42 -0.16
CA LEU A 118 -13.17 -6.87 -1.34
C LEU A 118 -13.43 -7.92 -2.43
N TYR A 119 -12.82 -9.12 -2.33
CA TYR A 119 -12.88 -10.13 -3.38
C TYR A 119 -14.32 -10.50 -3.75
N ALA A 120 -15.13 -10.98 -2.80
CA ALA A 120 -16.50 -11.43 -3.09
C ALA A 120 -17.37 -10.29 -3.66
N GLY A 121 -17.24 -9.09 -3.14
CA GLY A 121 -17.95 -7.91 -3.64
C GLY A 121 -17.59 -7.50 -5.06
N ALA A 122 -16.37 -7.82 -5.51
CA ALA A 122 -15.87 -7.48 -6.84
C ALA A 122 -16.19 -8.54 -7.92
N GLN A 123 -16.76 -9.70 -7.54
CA GLN A 123 -17.14 -10.74 -8.51
C GLN A 123 -18.40 -10.32 -9.30
N PRO A 124 -18.68 -10.96 -10.46
CA PRO A 124 -19.87 -10.70 -11.23
C PRO A 124 -21.15 -10.76 -10.38
N GLY A 125 -21.96 -9.67 -10.42
CA GLY A 125 -23.14 -9.51 -9.58
C GLY A 125 -22.88 -8.96 -8.16
N GLY A 126 -21.63 -8.74 -7.78
CA GLY A 126 -21.26 -8.11 -6.51
C GLY A 126 -21.34 -6.58 -6.56
N PHE A 127 -21.41 -5.95 -5.38
CA PHE A 127 -21.59 -4.50 -5.21
C PHE A 127 -20.36 -3.65 -5.62
N LEU A 128 -19.18 -4.27 -5.80
CA LEU A 128 -17.95 -3.65 -6.30
C LEU A 128 -17.54 -4.20 -7.67
N PHE A 129 -18.45 -4.85 -8.39
CA PHE A 129 -18.12 -5.40 -9.71
C PHE A 129 -17.58 -4.31 -10.65
N GLY A 130 -16.43 -4.58 -11.25
CA GLY A 130 -15.75 -3.64 -12.14
C GLY A 130 -14.84 -2.62 -11.42
N ALA A 131 -14.82 -2.55 -10.09
CA ALA A 131 -14.02 -1.58 -9.35
C ALA A 131 -12.52 -1.64 -9.70
N ALA A 132 -11.95 -2.83 -9.84
CA ALA A 132 -10.54 -3.00 -10.23
C ALA A 132 -10.27 -2.52 -11.66
N LEU A 133 -11.18 -2.82 -12.60
CA LEU A 133 -11.02 -2.44 -14.00
C LEU A 133 -11.22 -0.94 -14.24
N SER A 134 -12.10 -0.30 -13.46
CA SER A 134 -12.38 1.14 -13.58
C SER A 134 -11.42 2.05 -12.83
N ASN A 135 -10.52 1.48 -12.04
CA ASN A 135 -9.49 2.19 -11.28
C ASN A 135 -8.10 1.64 -11.59
N PRO A 136 -7.58 1.84 -12.80
CA PRO A 136 -6.25 1.37 -13.15
C PRO A 136 -5.17 2.14 -12.37
N PRO A 137 -4.01 1.52 -12.14
CA PRO A 137 -2.85 2.24 -11.61
C PRO A 137 -2.30 3.23 -12.64
N SER A 138 -1.44 4.15 -12.18
CA SER A 138 -0.69 5.05 -13.06
C SER A 138 0.50 4.31 -13.69
N PRO A 139 0.47 3.98 -14.98
CA PRO A 139 1.58 3.27 -15.62
C PRO A 139 2.86 4.12 -15.65
N GLU A 140 2.73 5.44 -15.73
CA GLU A 140 3.84 6.39 -15.73
C GLU A 140 4.59 6.40 -14.39
N VAL A 141 3.92 6.04 -13.30
CA VAL A 141 4.54 5.93 -11.98
C VAL A 141 5.11 4.54 -11.75
N ILE A 142 4.34 3.49 -12.07
CA ILE A 142 4.71 2.10 -11.82
C ILE A 142 5.95 1.70 -12.61
N TYR A 143 6.05 2.11 -13.87
CA TYR A 143 7.12 1.73 -14.79
C TYR A 143 8.20 2.79 -14.94
N ALA A 144 8.21 3.83 -14.10
CA ALA A 144 9.26 4.84 -14.10
C ALA A 144 10.59 4.30 -13.60
N GLY A 145 11.69 4.94 -14.02
CA GLY A 145 13.04 4.67 -13.54
C GLY A 145 13.68 3.42 -14.13
N THR A 146 14.72 2.96 -13.47
CA THR A 146 15.51 1.81 -13.91
C THR A 146 15.42 0.66 -12.92
N PRO A 147 15.57 -0.61 -13.37
CA PRO A 147 15.49 -1.78 -12.48
C PRO A 147 16.47 -1.74 -11.30
N ASP A 148 17.60 -1.06 -11.42
CA ASP A 148 18.61 -0.95 -10.34
C ASP A 148 18.09 -0.15 -9.13
N GLU A 149 17.10 0.71 -9.35
CA GLU A 149 16.48 1.52 -8.29
C GLU A 149 15.29 0.80 -7.62
N PHE A 150 14.74 -0.23 -8.26
CA PHE A 150 13.52 -0.89 -7.79
C PHE A 150 13.71 -1.57 -6.43
N GLY A 151 12.84 -1.23 -5.50
CA GLY A 151 12.87 -1.76 -4.13
C GLY A 151 14.01 -1.25 -3.27
N THR A 152 14.70 -0.20 -3.68
CA THR A 152 15.68 0.54 -2.89
C THR A 152 15.04 1.77 -2.23
N ALA A 153 15.80 2.47 -1.38
CA ALA A 153 15.35 3.75 -0.82
C ALA A 153 15.07 4.84 -1.88
N HIS A 154 15.51 4.62 -3.13
CA HIS A 154 15.32 5.50 -4.28
C HIS A 154 14.34 4.94 -5.30
N ASP A 155 13.51 3.98 -4.91
CA ASP A 155 12.51 3.41 -5.81
C ASP A 155 11.68 4.53 -6.47
N PRO A 156 11.55 4.52 -7.82
CA PRO A 156 10.90 5.61 -8.56
C PRO A 156 9.42 5.85 -8.25
N MET A 157 8.75 4.91 -7.58
CA MET A 157 7.38 5.11 -7.06
C MET A 157 7.34 5.98 -5.80
N VAL A 158 8.44 6.06 -5.03
CA VAL A 158 8.47 6.83 -3.78
C VAL A 158 8.18 8.31 -4.05
N GLY A 159 7.34 8.88 -3.22
CA GLY A 159 6.87 10.28 -3.35
C GLY A 159 5.74 10.48 -4.35
N LYS A 160 5.22 9.42 -5.00
CA LYS A 160 4.17 9.51 -6.01
C LYS A 160 2.95 8.63 -5.65
N PRO A 161 1.73 9.02 -6.05
CA PRO A 161 0.55 8.19 -5.94
C PRO A 161 0.53 7.17 -7.08
N VAL A 162 0.39 5.88 -6.75
CA VAL A 162 0.29 4.80 -7.73
C VAL A 162 -1.14 4.59 -8.20
N GLY A 163 -2.12 4.70 -7.30
CA GLY A 163 -3.51 4.34 -7.58
C GLY A 163 -3.69 2.82 -7.69
N GLY A 164 -4.63 2.40 -8.52
CA GLY A 164 -4.98 0.99 -8.73
C GLY A 164 -5.86 0.39 -7.64
N VAL A 165 -6.59 -0.68 -7.99
CA VAL A 165 -7.40 -1.45 -7.05
C VAL A 165 -7.17 -2.94 -7.30
N ILE A 166 -6.63 -3.62 -6.30
CA ILE A 166 -6.43 -5.08 -6.25
C ILE A 166 -7.31 -5.66 -5.14
N VAL A 167 -8.12 -6.66 -5.47
CA VAL A 167 -9.20 -7.18 -4.61
C VAL A 167 -8.93 -8.57 -4.04
N PHE A 168 -7.66 -8.90 -3.79
CA PHE A 168 -7.25 -10.15 -3.15
C PHE A 168 -6.16 -9.91 -2.10
N GLY A 169 -5.82 -10.94 -1.33
CA GLY A 169 -5.01 -10.84 -0.11
C GLY A 169 -3.66 -10.15 -0.27
N GLY A 170 -3.20 -9.52 0.82
CA GLY A 170 -1.91 -8.87 0.94
C GLY A 170 -1.94 -7.36 1.17
N GLY A 171 -3.10 -6.68 1.05
CA GLY A 171 -3.24 -5.27 1.38
C GLY A 171 -3.88 -5.06 2.75
N LEU A 172 -3.23 -4.32 3.65
CA LEU A 172 -3.68 -4.04 5.02
C LEU A 172 -3.49 -2.57 5.38
N ALA A 173 -4.51 -1.95 5.97
CA ALA A 173 -4.38 -0.61 6.53
C ALA A 173 -3.50 -0.62 7.79
N LEU A 174 -2.73 0.44 7.98
CA LEU A 174 -1.82 0.66 9.11
C LEU A 174 -2.46 1.62 10.11
N TYR A 175 -2.56 1.21 11.37
CA TYR A 175 -3.15 1.99 12.47
C TYR A 175 -2.15 2.14 13.60
N ASP A 176 -1.88 3.37 14.02
CA ASP A 176 -0.89 3.74 15.05
C ASP A 176 -1.51 3.99 16.44
N GLY A 177 -2.79 3.67 16.62
CA GLY A 177 -3.53 3.97 17.85
C GLY A 177 -4.19 5.36 17.86
N ASN A 178 -3.76 6.30 17.04
CA ASN A 178 -4.41 7.60 16.84
C ASN A 178 -5.34 7.60 15.63
N GLY A 179 -5.23 6.59 14.79
CA GLY A 179 -6.03 6.40 13.59
C GLY A 179 -5.28 5.68 12.49
N ILE A 180 -5.76 5.85 11.26
CA ILE A 180 -5.12 5.28 10.08
C ILE A 180 -3.94 6.14 9.63
N ALA A 181 -2.74 5.57 9.65
CA ALA A 181 -1.50 6.22 9.24
C ALA A 181 -1.20 6.05 7.74
N GLY A 182 -1.76 5.02 7.12
CA GLY A 182 -1.54 4.65 5.74
C GLY A 182 -1.90 3.20 5.49
N ALA A 183 -1.22 2.53 4.56
CA ALA A 183 -1.42 1.11 4.31
C ALA A 183 -0.17 0.42 3.77
N LEU A 184 -0.13 -0.90 3.96
CA LEU A 184 0.88 -1.83 3.48
C LEU A 184 0.25 -2.73 2.40
N GLY A 185 1.02 -3.03 1.37
CA GLY A 185 0.73 -4.10 0.42
C GLY A 185 1.91 -5.04 0.28
N VAL A 186 1.63 -6.34 0.22
CA VAL A 186 2.62 -7.40 0.04
C VAL A 186 2.19 -8.27 -1.14
N SER A 187 3.14 -8.67 -1.97
CA SER A 187 2.89 -9.49 -3.15
C SER A 187 4.14 -10.24 -3.59
N GLY A 188 3.99 -11.48 -4.02
CA GLY A 188 5.08 -12.32 -4.53
C GLY A 188 4.79 -13.80 -4.46
N ASP A 189 3.73 -14.18 -3.79
CA ASP A 189 3.27 -15.56 -3.63
C ASP A 189 1.77 -15.67 -3.95
N SER A 190 1.11 -16.72 -3.47
CA SER A 190 -0.35 -16.79 -3.48
C SER A 190 -0.94 -15.64 -2.66
N SER A 191 -2.09 -15.13 -3.06
CA SER A 191 -2.71 -14.00 -2.34
C SER A 191 -3.00 -14.30 -0.86
N CYS A 192 -3.18 -15.56 -0.49
CA CYS A 192 -3.33 -15.98 0.89
C CYS A 192 -2.00 -15.93 1.66
N ALA A 193 -0.89 -16.34 1.04
CA ALA A 193 0.44 -16.23 1.61
C ALA A 193 0.87 -14.76 1.72
N ASP A 194 0.65 -13.97 0.68
CA ASP A 194 0.85 -12.52 0.69
C ASP A 194 0.12 -11.87 1.89
N HIS A 195 -1.10 -12.31 2.19
CA HIS A 195 -1.87 -11.80 3.33
C HIS A 195 -1.25 -12.19 4.68
N ASN A 196 -0.77 -13.43 4.82
CA ASN A 196 -0.08 -13.90 6.02
C ASN A 196 1.21 -13.11 6.29
N VAL A 197 1.98 -12.84 5.24
CA VAL A 197 3.19 -12.02 5.33
C VAL A 197 2.84 -10.57 5.68
N ALA A 198 1.86 -9.98 5.01
CA ALA A 198 1.41 -8.61 5.30
C ALA A 198 0.96 -8.46 6.77
N TRP A 199 0.26 -9.47 7.31
CA TRP A 199 -0.18 -9.48 8.71
C TRP A 199 1.00 -9.45 9.68
N ARG A 200 2.03 -10.27 9.44
CA ARG A 200 3.26 -10.26 10.24
C ARG A 200 4.02 -8.95 10.13
N VAL A 201 4.17 -8.41 8.91
CA VAL A 201 4.81 -7.11 8.69
C VAL A 201 4.10 -6.02 9.48
N ARG A 202 2.78 -5.92 9.37
CA ARG A 202 1.98 -4.92 10.11
C ARG A 202 2.16 -5.05 11.63
N HIS A 203 2.14 -6.29 12.15
CA HIS A 203 2.34 -6.57 13.57
C HIS A 203 3.75 -6.15 14.05
N LEU A 204 4.79 -6.53 13.30
CA LEU A 204 6.18 -6.20 13.66
C LEU A 204 6.48 -4.70 13.54
N LEU A 205 5.72 -3.97 12.71
CA LEU A 205 5.77 -2.50 12.64
C LEU A 205 5.09 -1.84 13.85
N GLY A 206 4.30 -2.57 14.66
CA GLY A 206 3.48 -1.99 15.73
C GLY A 206 2.34 -1.12 15.20
N LEU A 207 1.87 -1.37 13.97
CA LEU A 207 0.81 -0.59 13.29
C LEU A 207 -0.48 -1.39 13.13
N ASP A 208 -0.77 -2.28 14.09
CA ASP A 208 -1.90 -3.21 14.09
C ASP A 208 -3.02 -2.83 15.09
N HIS A 209 -3.09 -1.56 15.48
CA HIS A 209 -4.16 -1.02 16.34
C HIS A 209 -5.51 -0.89 15.61
N VAL A 210 -5.92 -1.95 14.93
CA VAL A 210 -7.13 -2.01 14.09
C VAL A 210 -8.38 -1.82 14.97
N PRO A 211 -9.19 -0.77 14.73
CA PRO A 211 -10.33 -0.43 15.60
C PRO A 211 -11.50 -1.40 15.45
N ALA A 212 -11.83 -1.72 14.19
CA ALA A 212 -12.88 -2.67 13.80
C ALA A 212 -12.66 -3.09 12.36
N GLY A 213 -13.33 -4.16 11.93
CA GLY A 213 -13.30 -4.65 10.55
C GLY A 213 -14.55 -5.45 10.21
N VAL A 214 -14.55 -6.13 9.08
CA VAL A 214 -15.70 -6.91 8.57
C VAL A 214 -15.63 -8.38 8.96
N SER A 215 -14.48 -8.86 9.43
CA SER A 215 -14.35 -10.26 9.82
C SER A 215 -14.99 -10.55 11.18
N PRO A 216 -15.35 -11.81 11.47
CA PRO A 216 -15.98 -12.20 12.75
C PRO A 216 -15.15 -11.85 13.99
N ASN A 217 -13.84 -11.77 13.86
CA ASN A 217 -12.95 -11.33 14.94
C ASN A 217 -12.90 -9.79 15.11
N MET A 218 -13.82 -9.08 14.45
CA MET A 218 -13.92 -7.61 14.47
C MET A 218 -12.68 -6.88 13.94
N LYS A 219 -11.90 -7.56 13.08
CA LYS A 219 -10.72 -7.01 12.41
C LYS A 219 -10.86 -7.12 10.88
N ASP A 220 -9.78 -6.88 10.18
CA ASP A 220 -9.66 -6.99 8.72
C ASP A 220 -9.00 -8.30 8.27
N ALA A 221 -9.18 -9.37 9.04
CA ALA A 221 -8.70 -10.70 8.70
C ALA A 221 -9.33 -11.21 7.40
N ILE A 222 -8.60 -12.04 6.66
CA ILE A 222 -9.13 -12.71 5.47
C ILE A 222 -10.24 -13.70 5.87
N ILE A 223 -11.34 -13.76 5.11
CA ILE A 223 -12.50 -14.60 5.40
C ILE A 223 -12.60 -15.70 4.36
N TYR A 224 -12.48 -16.96 4.79
CA TYR A 224 -12.57 -18.14 3.91
C TYR A 224 -13.96 -18.77 3.98
N ASP A 225 -14.98 -18.04 3.50
CA ASP A 225 -16.38 -18.50 3.54
C ASP A 225 -17.03 -18.69 2.17
N ILE A 226 -16.24 -18.64 1.10
CA ILE A 226 -16.78 -18.91 -0.25
C ILE A 226 -17.15 -20.40 -0.37
N GLY A 227 -18.43 -20.65 -0.60
CA GLY A 227 -18.99 -21.97 -0.76
C GLY A 227 -18.73 -22.61 -2.13
N PRO A 228 -19.16 -23.87 -2.33
CA PRO A 228 -19.05 -24.57 -3.63
C PRO A 228 -19.81 -23.90 -4.78
N ASP A 229 -20.79 -23.06 -4.45
CA ASP A 229 -21.56 -22.26 -5.40
C ASP A 229 -20.85 -20.94 -5.80
N GLY A 230 -19.63 -20.73 -5.29
CA GLY A 230 -18.84 -19.52 -5.55
C GLY A 230 -19.30 -18.29 -4.78
N LYS A 231 -20.25 -18.43 -3.83
CA LYS A 231 -20.79 -17.29 -3.07
C LYS A 231 -20.19 -17.23 -1.67
N SER A 232 -20.04 -16.00 -1.18
CA SER A 232 -19.65 -15.69 0.19
C SER A 232 -20.87 -15.30 1.00
N PRO A 233 -21.26 -16.06 2.04
CA PRO A 233 -22.37 -15.69 2.93
C PRO A 233 -22.16 -14.37 3.66
N SER A 234 -20.90 -14.02 4.00
CA SER A 234 -20.59 -12.72 4.61
C SER A 234 -20.62 -11.56 3.60
N GLY A 235 -20.46 -11.84 2.30
CA GLY A 235 -20.24 -10.84 1.24
C GLY A 235 -18.82 -10.26 1.19
N PHE A 236 -17.91 -10.72 2.07
CA PHE A 236 -16.53 -10.24 2.21
C PHE A 236 -15.50 -11.35 2.09
N GLY A 237 -15.91 -12.53 1.63
CA GLY A 237 -15.07 -13.71 1.52
C GLY A 237 -14.02 -13.65 0.42
N HIS A 238 -12.96 -14.42 0.64
CA HIS A 238 -11.87 -14.67 -0.28
C HIS A 238 -11.76 -16.17 -0.52
N PRO A 239 -11.39 -16.64 -1.73
CA PRO A 239 -11.18 -18.06 -1.98
C PRO A 239 -9.98 -18.57 -1.17
N LYS A 240 -10.01 -19.85 -0.83
CA LYS A 240 -8.82 -20.54 -0.31
C LYS A 240 -7.80 -20.68 -1.42
N CYS A 241 -6.54 -20.49 -1.08
CA CYS A 241 -5.43 -20.89 -1.94
C CYS A 241 -5.14 -22.39 -1.70
N ASN A 242 -4.43 -23.06 -2.60
CA ASN A 242 -4.37 -24.53 -2.63
C ASN A 242 -3.32 -25.16 -1.70
N GLY A 243 -2.82 -24.43 -0.72
CA GLY A 243 -1.81 -24.87 0.23
C GLY A 243 -2.33 -24.91 1.68
N LYS A 244 -1.47 -24.52 2.61
CA LYS A 244 -1.77 -24.45 4.05
C LYS A 244 -2.04 -23.04 4.54
N GLU A 245 -2.17 -22.08 3.63
CA GLU A 245 -2.24 -20.65 3.92
C GLU A 245 -3.42 -20.30 4.82
N ASP A 246 -4.58 -20.95 4.60
CA ASP A 246 -5.79 -20.71 5.38
C ASP A 246 -5.64 -21.15 6.85
N GLN A 247 -4.98 -22.30 7.09
CA GLN A 247 -4.68 -22.73 8.45
C GLN A 247 -3.68 -21.80 9.13
N ILE A 248 -2.62 -21.40 8.42
CA ILE A 248 -1.62 -20.47 8.93
C ILE A 248 -2.26 -19.10 9.23
N ALA A 249 -3.16 -18.63 8.37
CA ALA A 249 -3.91 -17.40 8.61
C ALA A 249 -4.73 -17.48 9.91
N VAL A 250 -5.41 -18.60 10.13
CA VAL A 250 -6.17 -18.82 11.38
C VAL A 250 -5.26 -18.81 12.60
N ASP A 251 -4.14 -19.53 12.54
CA ASP A 251 -3.17 -19.62 13.65
C ASP A 251 -2.54 -18.26 13.99
N LEU A 252 -2.37 -17.39 12.99
CA LEU A 252 -1.88 -16.02 13.17
C LEU A 252 -2.96 -15.03 13.64
N GLY A 253 -4.23 -15.41 13.63
CA GLY A 253 -5.35 -14.47 13.77
C GLY A 253 -5.56 -13.56 12.54
N ALA A 254 -4.85 -13.84 11.44
CA ALA A 254 -4.92 -13.14 10.16
C ALA A 254 -6.11 -13.58 9.31
N GLY A 255 -6.71 -14.73 9.62
CA GLY A 255 -7.80 -15.33 8.88
C GLY A 255 -8.86 -15.98 9.76
N VAL A 256 -10.03 -16.17 9.18
CA VAL A 256 -11.13 -16.92 9.78
C VAL A 256 -11.69 -17.92 8.77
N SER A 257 -11.92 -19.15 9.21
CA SER A 257 -12.50 -20.23 8.40
C SER A 257 -13.94 -20.50 8.81
N GLY A 258 -14.79 -20.83 7.84
CA GLY A 258 -16.17 -21.26 8.06
C GLY A 258 -17.22 -20.18 7.86
N SER A 259 -18.48 -20.61 7.83
CA SER A 259 -19.62 -19.71 7.68
C SER A 259 -19.72 -18.80 8.89
N VAL A 260 -19.74 -17.50 8.64
CA VAL A 260 -20.10 -16.52 9.67
C VAL A 260 -21.54 -16.79 10.06
N VAL A 261 -21.76 -17.42 11.20
CA VAL A 261 -23.07 -17.45 11.80
C VAL A 261 -23.35 -16.03 12.32
N ARG A 262 -24.30 -15.35 11.69
CA ARG A 262 -24.81 -14.04 12.14
C ARG A 262 -25.65 -14.19 13.38
#